data_8b8fb61c60a3a5e699d5cd110ef9a6bf
#
_entry.id   8b8fb61c60a3a5e699d5cd110ef9a6bf
#
_cell.length_a   1.000
_cell.length_b   1.000
_cell.length_c   1.000
_cell.angle_alpha   90.00
_cell.angle_beta   90.00
_cell.angle_gamma   90.00
#
_symmetry.space_group_name_H-M   'P 1'
#
loop_
_entity.id
_entity.type
_entity.pdbx_description
1 polymer ?
#
loop_
_entity_poly.entity_id
_entity_poly.type
_entity_poly.pdbx_seq_one_letter_code
_entity_poly.pdbx_strand_id
1 'polypeptide(L)'
;MRGPVCAITYRLRRAVRRRSSRTLNTWKEQNTLEWRKMRRFRQQISQEECLEVLRNEKRGVLALNGENGYPYALPVNFFYDEEDGRIYFHGAKEGAKMDCLQADDRVCFLVYTQGFQKEGDWAYYPTSVIVRGRVSILSDPARIKEQCRKIGLKYYPTEGSVEKVLRDTEGRFSVLALSVEHMTGKLVHES
;
A
#
# COMPACT_ATOMS: atom_id res chain seq x y z
N MET A 1 19.70 19.19 -34.86
CA MET A 1 18.85 19.98 -33.96
C MET A 1 18.46 19.08 -32.80
N ARG A 2 19.06 19.31 -31.62
CA ARG A 2 18.82 18.52 -30.43
C ARG A 2 17.80 19.29 -29.55
N GLY A 3 16.63 18.71 -29.30
CA GLY A 3 15.63 19.28 -28.43
C GLY A 3 16.02 19.15 -26.94
N PRO A 4 15.53 20.04 -26.07
CA PRO A 4 15.96 20.11 -24.68
C PRO A 4 15.40 18.99 -23.83
N VAL A 5 16.28 18.33 -23.10
CA VAL A 5 15.95 17.37 -22.02
C VAL A 5 15.35 18.16 -20.85
N CYS A 6 14.11 17.84 -20.50
CA CYS A 6 13.42 18.43 -19.36
C CYS A 6 14.01 17.87 -18.06
N ALA A 7 14.88 18.64 -17.42
CA ALA A 7 15.37 18.36 -16.08
C ALA A 7 14.27 18.76 -15.08
N ILE A 8 13.52 17.80 -14.56
CA ILE A 8 12.62 18.00 -13.43
C ILE A 8 13.46 18.02 -12.16
N THR A 9 13.84 19.22 -11.75
CA THR A 9 14.48 19.49 -10.47
C THR A 9 13.42 19.33 -9.36
N TYR A 10 13.52 18.26 -8.58
CA TYR A 10 12.78 18.08 -7.34
C TYR A 10 13.26 19.10 -6.28
N ARG A 11 12.63 20.26 -6.23
CA ARG A 11 12.74 21.18 -5.11
C ARG A 11 11.73 20.78 -4.04
N LEU A 12 12.19 20.07 -3.01
CA LEU A 12 11.49 19.88 -1.75
C LEU A 12 11.19 21.24 -1.11
N ARG A 13 9.97 21.72 -1.22
CA ARG A 13 9.46 22.79 -0.33
C ARG A 13 8.93 22.14 0.93
N ARG A 14 9.69 22.27 2.02
CA ARG A 14 9.24 22.04 3.39
C ARG A 14 8.02 22.91 3.68
N ALA A 15 6.85 22.29 3.80
CA ALA A 15 5.74 22.81 4.56
C ALA A 15 5.39 21.78 5.62
N VAL A 16 6.12 21.83 6.73
CA VAL A 16 5.81 21.04 7.94
C VAL A 16 4.57 21.66 8.57
N ARG A 17 3.40 21.14 8.26
CA ARG A 17 2.23 21.27 9.13
C ARG A 17 2.31 20.18 10.18
N ARG A 18 2.69 20.57 11.40
CA ARG A 18 2.53 19.77 12.62
C ARG A 18 1.06 19.38 12.75
N ARG A 19 0.72 18.15 12.41
CA ARG A 19 -0.53 17.51 12.81
C ARG A 19 -0.20 16.22 13.55
N SER A 20 -0.55 16.28 14.82
CA SER A 20 -0.89 15.19 15.76
C SER A 20 -0.13 13.87 15.62
N SER A 21 0.83 13.68 16.52
CA SER A 21 1.57 12.42 16.79
C SER A 21 0.72 11.27 17.36
N ARG A 22 -0.61 11.31 17.25
CA ARG A 22 -1.51 10.31 17.85
C ARG A 22 -1.76 9.06 17.00
N THR A 23 -1.62 9.12 15.68
CA THR A 23 -1.92 7.99 14.78
C THR A 23 -0.76 7.02 14.58
N LEU A 24 0.48 7.43 14.82
CA LEU A 24 1.69 6.61 14.59
C LEU A 24 1.94 5.51 15.64
N ASN A 25 1.23 5.49 16.76
CA ASN A 25 1.51 4.56 17.86
C ASN A 25 0.46 3.45 18.08
N THR A 26 -0.71 3.53 17.48
CA THR A 26 -1.83 2.64 17.84
C THR A 26 -1.61 1.17 17.45
N TRP A 27 -0.86 0.86 16.40
CA TRP A 27 -0.60 -0.52 15.99
C TRP A 27 0.60 -1.17 16.71
N LYS A 28 1.51 -0.36 17.30
CA LYS A 28 2.68 -0.88 18.05
C LYS A 28 2.30 -1.44 19.43
N GLU A 29 1.24 -0.91 20.04
CA GLU A 29 0.87 -1.25 21.43
C GLU A 29 0.04 -2.55 21.55
N GLN A 30 -0.50 -3.07 20.43
CA GLN A 30 -1.39 -4.24 20.45
C GLN A 30 -0.75 -5.55 20.01
N ASN A 31 0.52 -5.54 19.57
CA ASN A 31 1.11 -6.73 18.95
C ASN A 31 2.17 -7.38 19.85
N THR A 32 1.83 -8.51 20.47
CA THR A 32 2.72 -9.36 21.28
C THR A 32 3.59 -10.29 20.43
N LEU A 33 3.47 -10.28 19.10
CA LEU A 33 4.24 -11.13 18.21
C LEU A 33 5.66 -10.59 18.04
N GLU A 34 6.66 -11.43 18.33
CA GLU A 34 8.05 -11.10 18.03
C GLU A 34 8.34 -11.31 16.54
N TRP A 35 8.63 -10.22 15.85
CA TRP A 35 9.03 -10.26 14.46
C TRP A 35 10.55 -10.34 14.31
N ARG A 36 11.00 -11.20 13.40
CA ARG A 36 12.44 -11.31 13.11
C ARG A 36 13.00 -9.97 12.62
N LYS A 37 14.10 -9.52 13.22
CA LYS A 37 14.82 -8.32 12.78
C LYS A 37 15.36 -8.49 11.35
N MET A 38 15.35 -7.38 10.59
CA MET A 38 15.87 -7.37 9.22
C MET A 38 17.37 -7.68 9.22
N ARG A 39 17.80 -8.66 8.43
CA ARG A 39 19.23 -9.03 8.31
C ARG A 39 20.07 -7.87 7.78
N ARG A 40 19.59 -7.17 6.75
CA ARG A 40 20.24 -5.99 6.17
C ARG A 40 19.72 -4.70 6.82
N PHE A 41 19.85 -4.59 8.15
CA PHE A 41 19.33 -3.48 8.95
C PHE A 41 19.88 -2.10 8.52
N ARG A 42 21.09 -2.04 7.91
CA ARG A 42 21.68 -0.79 7.40
C ARG A 42 20.94 -0.22 6.19
N GLN A 43 20.15 -1.05 5.50
CA GLN A 43 19.30 -0.65 4.37
C GLN A 43 17.86 -0.37 4.81
N GLN A 44 17.57 -0.57 6.10
CA GLN A 44 16.22 -0.32 6.62
C GLN A 44 15.91 1.18 6.58
N ILE A 45 14.75 1.50 6.07
CA ILE A 45 14.19 2.85 6.06
C ILE A 45 13.28 3.06 7.28
N SER A 46 13.02 4.32 7.59
CA SER A 46 12.11 4.72 8.67
C SER A 46 10.65 4.33 8.37
N GLN A 47 9.81 4.35 9.40
CA GLN A 47 8.38 4.12 9.22
C GLN A 47 7.73 5.21 8.36
N GLU A 48 8.17 6.46 8.51
CA GLU A 48 7.65 7.57 7.69
C GLU A 48 7.97 7.38 6.21
N GLU A 49 9.19 6.97 5.88
CA GLU A 49 9.56 6.63 4.50
C GLU A 49 8.74 5.45 3.95
N CYS A 50 8.42 4.45 4.80
CA CYS A 50 7.50 3.37 4.41
C CYS A 50 6.10 3.92 4.07
N LEU A 51 5.57 4.84 4.89
CA LEU A 51 4.27 5.48 4.66
C LEU A 51 4.29 6.34 3.39
N GLU A 52 5.38 7.05 3.10
CA GLU A 52 5.54 7.78 1.84
C GLU A 52 5.43 6.87 0.62
N VAL A 53 6.04 5.68 0.67
CA VAL A 53 5.89 4.68 -0.39
C VAL A 53 4.43 4.25 -0.54
N LEU A 54 3.72 3.97 0.58
CA LEU A 54 2.32 3.58 0.54
C LEU A 54 1.39 4.69 0.01
N ARG A 55 1.71 5.95 0.27
CA ARG A 55 0.95 7.10 -0.27
C ARG A 55 1.12 7.25 -1.77
N ASN A 56 2.36 7.14 -2.23
CA ASN A 56 2.75 7.52 -3.59
C ASN A 56 2.56 6.39 -4.60
N GLU A 57 2.82 5.15 -4.21
CA GLU A 57 2.72 4.01 -5.11
C GLU A 57 1.25 3.62 -5.36
N LYS A 58 0.98 3.21 -6.59
CA LYS A 58 -0.38 2.87 -7.03
C LYS A 58 -0.67 1.36 -6.99
N ARG A 59 0.37 0.53 -7.05
CA ARG A 59 0.22 -0.92 -7.16
C ARG A 59 1.12 -1.63 -6.18
N GLY A 60 0.64 -2.76 -5.70
CA GLY A 60 1.40 -3.67 -4.86
C GLY A 60 0.99 -5.12 -5.15
N VAL A 61 1.65 -6.04 -4.48
CA VAL A 61 1.35 -7.47 -4.56
C VAL A 61 0.77 -7.92 -3.22
N LEU A 62 -0.44 -8.44 -3.25
CA LEU A 62 -1.09 -9.07 -2.10
C LEU A 62 -0.82 -10.56 -2.16
N ALA A 63 -0.19 -11.10 -1.13
CA ALA A 63 0.10 -12.52 -0.98
C ALA A 63 -0.74 -13.11 0.16
N LEU A 64 -1.39 -14.22 -0.13
CA LEU A 64 -2.35 -14.94 0.69
C LEU A 64 -1.89 -16.39 0.89
N ASN A 65 -2.39 -17.04 1.91
CA ASN A 65 -2.30 -18.49 2.04
C ASN A 65 -3.29 -19.11 1.04
N GLY A 66 -2.76 -19.73 0.01
CA GLY A 66 -3.55 -20.31 -1.08
C GLY A 66 -3.81 -21.81 -0.88
N GLU A 67 -4.41 -22.40 -1.90
CA GLU A 67 -4.77 -23.80 -1.90
C GLU A 67 -3.56 -24.74 -1.91
N ASN A 68 -3.71 -25.94 -1.37
CA ASN A 68 -2.70 -27.00 -1.36
C ASN A 68 -1.35 -26.56 -0.74
N GLY A 69 -1.35 -25.55 0.13
CA GLY A 69 -0.14 -25.01 0.76
C GLY A 69 0.70 -24.11 -0.13
N TYR A 70 0.25 -23.77 -1.33
CA TYR A 70 0.94 -22.81 -2.18
C TYR A 70 0.54 -21.38 -1.82
N PRO A 71 1.49 -20.43 -1.74
CA PRO A 71 1.15 -19.01 -1.66
C PRO A 71 0.39 -18.57 -2.92
N TYR A 72 -0.66 -17.78 -2.72
CA TYR A 72 -1.39 -17.12 -3.79
C TYR A 72 -1.07 -15.63 -3.79
N ALA A 73 -0.43 -15.13 -4.84
CA ALA A 73 0.00 -13.74 -4.94
C ALA A 73 -0.57 -13.08 -6.20
N LEU A 74 -1.10 -11.86 -6.05
CA LEU A 74 -1.72 -11.12 -7.15
C LEU A 74 -1.42 -9.62 -7.05
N PRO A 75 -1.27 -8.92 -8.20
CA PRO A 75 -1.17 -7.47 -8.21
C PRO A 75 -2.52 -6.84 -7.86
N VAL A 76 -2.47 -5.80 -7.04
CA VAL A 76 -3.67 -5.05 -6.63
C VAL A 76 -3.42 -3.55 -6.65
N ASN A 77 -4.46 -2.79 -6.98
CA ASN A 77 -4.54 -1.37 -6.68
C ASN A 77 -4.91 -1.20 -5.21
N PHE A 78 -4.36 -0.19 -4.54
CA PHE A 78 -4.58 0.01 -3.11
C PHE A 78 -4.65 1.49 -2.73
N PHE A 79 -5.21 1.77 -1.57
CA PHE A 79 -5.21 3.07 -0.94
C PHE A 79 -4.79 2.91 0.53
N TYR A 80 -3.80 3.68 0.97
CA TYR A 80 -3.46 3.81 2.38
C TYR A 80 -4.24 4.98 2.97
N ASP A 81 -5.06 4.71 3.96
CA ASP A 81 -5.85 5.73 4.67
C ASP A 81 -5.09 6.17 5.93
N GLU A 82 -4.64 7.42 5.94
CA GLU A 82 -3.91 8.00 7.07
C GLU A 82 -4.80 8.24 8.29
N GLU A 83 -6.12 8.30 8.11
CA GLU A 83 -7.06 8.57 9.20
C GLU A 83 -7.16 7.39 10.15
N ASP A 84 -7.12 6.16 9.63
CA ASP A 84 -7.23 4.94 10.44
C ASP A 84 -6.00 4.01 10.34
N GLY A 85 -5.01 4.36 9.53
CA GLY A 85 -3.75 3.62 9.37
C GLY A 85 -3.90 2.28 8.63
N ARG A 86 -4.99 2.08 7.87
CA ARG A 86 -5.27 0.85 7.14
C ARG A 86 -4.99 0.97 5.66
N ILE A 87 -4.79 -0.18 5.03
CA ILE A 87 -4.65 -0.28 3.58
C ILE A 87 -5.93 -0.90 3.01
N TYR A 88 -6.49 -0.25 2.01
CA TYR A 88 -7.76 -0.64 1.40
C TYR A 88 -7.57 -1.13 -0.02
N PHE A 89 -8.30 -2.20 -0.35
CA PHE A 89 -8.37 -2.78 -1.69
C PHE A 89 -9.84 -2.94 -2.10
N HIS A 90 -10.11 -2.88 -3.39
CA HIS A 90 -11.40 -3.29 -3.92
C HIS A 90 -11.25 -4.55 -4.78
N GLY A 91 -12.30 -5.31 -4.94
CA GLY A 91 -12.27 -6.51 -5.77
C GLY A 91 -13.64 -7.17 -5.90
N ALA A 92 -13.70 -8.22 -6.70
CA ALA A 92 -14.90 -9.04 -6.82
C ALA A 92 -15.31 -9.63 -5.46
N LYS A 93 -16.60 -9.92 -5.32
CA LYS A 93 -17.18 -10.51 -4.11
C LYS A 93 -16.88 -12.01 -3.95
N GLU A 94 -16.41 -12.66 -4.99
CA GLU A 94 -16.14 -14.10 -5.08
C GLU A 94 -14.86 -14.38 -5.85
N GLY A 95 -14.40 -15.62 -5.83
CA GLY A 95 -13.20 -16.12 -6.49
C GLY A 95 -12.05 -16.39 -5.53
N ALA A 96 -10.98 -17.02 -6.04
CA ALA A 96 -9.87 -17.57 -5.26
C ALA A 96 -9.32 -16.64 -4.16
N LYS A 97 -9.22 -15.33 -4.43
CA LYS A 97 -8.80 -14.35 -3.40
C LYS A 97 -9.75 -14.35 -2.20
N MET A 98 -11.05 -14.37 -2.45
CA MET A 98 -12.05 -14.33 -1.37
C MET A 98 -12.07 -15.65 -0.61
N ASP A 99 -11.94 -16.76 -1.30
CA ASP A 99 -11.89 -18.10 -0.69
C ASP A 99 -10.66 -18.24 0.23
N CYS A 100 -9.49 -17.78 -0.24
CA CYS A 100 -8.28 -17.73 0.56
C CYS A 100 -8.45 -16.87 1.82
N LEU A 101 -9.05 -15.67 1.69
CA LEU A 101 -9.25 -14.75 2.83
C LEU A 101 -10.28 -15.27 3.83
N GLN A 102 -11.27 -16.04 3.39
CA GLN A 102 -12.22 -16.70 4.28
C GLN A 102 -11.57 -17.84 5.07
N ALA A 103 -10.61 -18.53 4.46
CA ALA A 103 -9.85 -19.60 5.11
C ALA A 103 -8.78 -19.07 6.08
N ASP A 104 -8.08 -18.01 5.70
CA ASP A 104 -7.04 -17.37 6.53
C ASP A 104 -6.95 -15.87 6.18
N ASP A 105 -7.21 -15.02 7.15
CA ASP A 105 -7.20 -13.56 7.01
C ASP A 105 -5.80 -12.94 7.06
N ARG A 106 -4.77 -13.74 7.38
CA ARG A 106 -3.37 -13.28 7.45
C ARG A 106 -2.80 -13.09 6.05
N VAL A 107 -2.19 -11.94 5.83
CA VAL A 107 -1.64 -11.58 4.52
C VAL A 107 -0.26 -10.95 4.62
N CYS A 108 0.45 -11.00 3.49
CA CYS A 108 1.63 -10.21 3.26
C CYS A 108 1.38 -9.29 2.05
N PHE A 109 1.58 -8.00 2.22
CA PHE A 109 1.42 -7.02 1.16
C PHE A 109 2.76 -6.34 0.87
N LEU A 110 3.19 -6.41 -0.38
CA LEU A 110 4.45 -5.85 -0.87
C LEU A 110 4.17 -4.66 -1.79
N VAL A 111 4.81 -3.54 -1.50
CA VAL A 111 4.88 -2.39 -2.41
C VAL A 111 6.35 -2.10 -2.70
N TYR A 112 6.66 -1.72 -3.93
CA TYR A 112 8.02 -1.32 -4.30
C TYR A 112 7.97 -0.22 -5.35
N THR A 113 8.98 0.67 -5.28
CA THR A 113 9.16 1.74 -6.25
C THR A 113 9.93 1.21 -7.48
N GLN A 114 9.87 1.93 -8.59
CA GLN A 114 10.74 1.64 -9.73
C GLN A 114 12.22 1.86 -9.39
N GLY A 115 12.49 2.61 -8.32
CA GLY A 115 13.83 2.98 -7.94
C GLY A 115 14.37 4.17 -8.75
N PHE A 116 15.62 4.49 -8.47
CA PHE A 116 16.38 5.50 -9.21
C PHE A 116 17.79 4.97 -9.49
N GLN A 117 18.43 5.56 -10.46
CA GLN A 117 19.84 5.30 -10.79
C GLN A 117 20.64 6.57 -10.53
N LYS A 118 21.77 6.45 -9.88
CA LYS A 118 22.69 7.57 -9.71
C LYS A 118 23.47 7.80 -11.01
N GLU A 119 23.80 9.05 -11.27
CA GLU A 119 24.62 9.39 -12.44
C GLU A 119 25.99 8.68 -12.35
N GLY A 120 26.35 7.96 -13.41
CA GLY A 120 27.58 7.16 -13.46
C GLY A 120 27.53 5.81 -12.73
N ASP A 121 26.42 5.45 -12.12
CA ASP A 121 26.22 4.14 -11.46
C ASP A 121 25.39 3.22 -12.37
N TRP A 122 25.71 1.93 -12.38
CA TRP A 122 24.94 0.91 -13.08
C TRP A 122 23.78 0.38 -12.24
N ALA A 123 23.86 0.52 -10.91
CA ALA A 123 22.91 -0.05 -9.98
C ALA A 123 21.61 0.76 -9.91
N TYR A 124 20.50 0.04 -9.74
CA TYR A 124 19.20 0.61 -9.37
C TYR A 124 18.99 0.56 -7.88
N TYR A 125 18.35 1.60 -7.36
CA TYR A 125 18.07 1.79 -5.94
C TYR A 125 16.55 1.77 -5.68
N PRO A 126 15.89 0.60 -5.77
CA PRO A 126 14.46 0.50 -5.47
C PRO A 126 14.23 0.50 -3.96
N THR A 127 13.14 1.14 -3.56
CA THR A 127 12.61 1.03 -2.20
C THR A 127 11.51 -0.02 -2.18
N SER A 128 11.48 -0.88 -1.16
CA SER A 128 10.42 -1.85 -0.96
C SER A 128 9.87 -1.78 0.46
N VAL A 129 8.56 -1.95 0.59
CA VAL A 129 7.83 -1.99 1.86
C VAL A 129 7.05 -3.29 1.93
N ILE A 130 7.26 -4.03 3.01
CA ILE A 130 6.52 -5.27 3.32
C ILE A 130 5.65 -5.01 4.53
N VAL A 131 4.36 -5.18 4.34
CA VAL A 131 3.32 -5.10 5.36
C VAL A 131 2.78 -6.48 5.63
N ARG A 132 2.71 -6.86 6.90
CA ARG A 132 2.01 -8.07 7.36
C ARG A 132 0.85 -7.65 8.24
N GLY A 133 -0.25 -8.37 8.14
CA GLY A 133 -1.44 -8.06 8.91
C GLY A 133 -2.61 -8.94 8.54
N ARG A 134 -3.80 -8.48 8.91
CA ARG A 134 -5.05 -9.21 8.70
C ARG A 134 -6.01 -8.40 7.86
N VAL A 135 -6.68 -9.08 6.95
CA VAL A 135 -7.69 -8.48 6.08
C VAL A 135 -9.08 -8.78 6.62
N SER A 136 -9.89 -7.74 6.73
CA SER A 136 -11.34 -7.86 6.96
C SER A 136 -12.11 -7.36 5.75
N ILE A 137 -13.26 -7.98 5.49
CA ILE A 137 -14.20 -7.56 4.44
C ILE A 137 -15.15 -6.55 5.08
N LEU A 138 -15.28 -5.34 4.49
CA LEU A 138 -16.21 -4.35 4.97
C LEU A 138 -17.65 -4.77 4.71
N SER A 139 -18.51 -4.58 5.70
CA SER A 139 -19.95 -4.87 5.63
C SER A 139 -20.84 -3.62 5.70
N ASP A 140 -20.34 -2.52 6.27
CA ASP A 140 -21.07 -1.26 6.37
C ASP A 140 -21.11 -0.54 5.00
N PRO A 141 -22.32 -0.34 4.40
CA PRO A 141 -22.45 0.30 3.09
C PRO A 141 -21.90 1.73 3.03
N ALA A 142 -22.01 2.49 4.12
CA ALA A 142 -21.52 3.86 4.17
C ALA A 142 -19.98 3.89 4.11
N ARG A 143 -19.31 3.04 4.89
CA ARG A 143 -17.85 2.89 4.84
C ARG A 143 -17.37 2.31 3.51
N ILE A 144 -18.08 1.35 2.94
CA ILE A 144 -17.76 0.82 1.60
C ILE A 144 -17.75 1.95 0.58
N LYS A 145 -18.81 2.77 0.53
CA LYS A 145 -18.92 3.90 -0.40
C LYS A 145 -17.81 4.92 -0.19
N GLU A 146 -17.53 5.29 1.07
CA GLU A 146 -16.47 6.22 1.43
C GLU A 146 -15.10 5.71 0.95
N GLN A 147 -14.74 4.48 1.29
CA GLN A 147 -13.44 3.91 0.91
C GLN A 147 -13.30 3.70 -0.60
N CYS A 148 -14.38 3.31 -1.29
CA CYS A 148 -14.38 3.26 -2.74
C CYS A 148 -14.11 4.64 -3.36
N ARG A 149 -14.70 5.70 -2.80
CA ARG A 149 -14.44 7.08 -3.25
C ARG A 149 -12.97 7.46 -3.02
N LYS A 150 -12.43 7.21 -1.83
CA LYS A 150 -11.01 7.49 -1.50
C LYS A 150 -10.07 6.71 -2.44
N ILE A 151 -10.32 5.42 -2.68
CA ILE A 151 -9.60 4.62 -3.67
C ILE A 151 -9.72 5.27 -5.05
N GLY A 152 -10.94 5.58 -5.48
CA GLY A 152 -11.18 6.19 -6.79
C GLY A 152 -10.39 7.47 -7.01
N LEU A 153 -10.33 8.37 -6.02
CA LEU A 153 -9.59 9.63 -6.10
C LEU A 153 -8.08 9.46 -6.31
N LYS A 154 -7.51 8.31 -5.90
CA LYS A 154 -6.09 8.00 -6.15
C LYS A 154 -5.82 7.65 -7.63
N TYR A 155 -6.82 7.13 -8.36
CA TYR A 155 -6.61 6.53 -9.69
C TYR A 155 -7.30 7.28 -10.82
N TYR A 156 -8.44 7.91 -10.57
CA TYR A 156 -9.19 8.63 -11.59
C TYR A 156 -8.79 10.10 -11.67
N PRO A 157 -8.85 10.70 -12.87
CA PRO A 157 -8.36 12.07 -13.06
C PRO A 157 -9.24 13.14 -12.42
N THR A 158 -10.54 12.87 -12.23
CA THR A 158 -11.49 13.84 -11.68
C THR A 158 -12.48 13.20 -10.71
N GLU A 159 -13.00 13.99 -9.77
CA GLU A 159 -14.08 13.55 -8.87
C GLU A 159 -15.34 13.12 -9.62
N GLY A 160 -15.70 13.81 -10.69
CA GLY A 160 -16.84 13.45 -11.52
C GLY A 160 -16.72 12.05 -12.15
N SER A 161 -15.50 11.66 -12.53
CA SER A 161 -15.22 10.30 -13.02
C SER A 161 -15.41 9.26 -11.92
N VAL A 162 -14.96 9.56 -10.69
CA VAL A 162 -15.16 8.70 -9.52
C VAL A 162 -16.63 8.50 -9.22
N GLU A 163 -17.40 9.59 -9.12
CA GLU A 163 -18.83 9.54 -8.82
C GLU A 163 -19.63 8.77 -9.89
N LYS A 164 -19.26 8.91 -11.16
CA LYS A 164 -19.87 8.13 -12.25
C LYS A 164 -19.61 6.64 -12.04
N VAL A 165 -18.36 6.24 -11.84
CA VAL A 165 -18.00 4.82 -11.65
C VAL A 165 -18.67 4.24 -10.41
N LEU A 166 -18.74 4.98 -9.31
CA LEU A 166 -19.43 4.53 -8.09
C LEU A 166 -20.90 4.24 -8.34
N ARG A 167 -21.62 5.10 -9.09
CA ARG A 167 -23.02 4.86 -9.46
C ARG A 167 -23.18 3.64 -10.37
N ASP A 168 -22.31 3.52 -11.39
CA ASP A 168 -22.41 2.48 -12.40
C ASP A 168 -22.04 1.08 -11.85
N THR A 169 -21.32 1.01 -10.74
CA THR A 169 -20.80 -0.23 -10.16
C THR A 169 -21.28 -0.50 -8.73
N GLU A 170 -22.28 0.24 -8.25
CA GLU A 170 -22.79 0.08 -6.89
C GLU A 170 -23.18 -1.38 -6.59
N GLY A 171 -22.72 -1.87 -5.46
CA GLY A 171 -23.00 -3.23 -5.01
C GLY A 171 -22.25 -4.36 -5.73
N ARG A 172 -21.42 -4.09 -6.74
CA ARG A 172 -20.75 -5.13 -7.54
C ARG A 172 -19.42 -5.62 -6.98
N PHE A 173 -18.82 -4.89 -6.03
CA PHE A 173 -17.51 -5.24 -5.48
C PHE A 173 -17.51 -5.23 -3.95
N SER A 174 -16.49 -5.85 -3.39
CA SER A 174 -16.15 -5.82 -1.97
C SER A 174 -15.00 -4.85 -1.73
N VAL A 175 -14.97 -4.26 -0.55
CA VAL A 175 -13.83 -3.51 -0.02
C VAL A 175 -13.18 -4.32 1.08
N LEU A 176 -11.89 -4.49 0.96
CA LEU A 176 -11.04 -5.21 1.89
C LEU A 176 -10.21 -4.20 2.67
N ALA A 177 -10.12 -4.35 3.98
CA ALA A 177 -9.36 -3.51 4.88
C ALA A 177 -8.23 -4.31 5.53
N LEU A 178 -6.97 -4.01 5.20
CA LEU A 178 -5.79 -4.60 5.83
C LEU A 178 -5.41 -3.78 7.06
N SER A 179 -5.54 -4.40 8.24
CA SER A 179 -5.00 -3.89 9.50
C SER A 179 -3.53 -4.28 9.61
N VAL A 180 -2.66 -3.28 9.78
CA VAL A 180 -1.21 -3.47 9.81
C VAL A 180 -0.78 -4.01 11.18
N GLU A 181 -0.15 -5.19 11.20
CA GLU A 181 0.48 -5.76 12.40
C GLU A 181 2.00 -5.51 12.41
N HIS A 182 2.63 -5.53 11.25
CA HIS A 182 4.06 -5.31 11.11
C HIS A 182 4.39 -4.70 9.76
N MET A 183 5.25 -3.69 9.75
CA MET A 183 5.72 -3.05 8.54
C MET A 183 7.22 -2.84 8.59
N THR A 184 7.90 -3.21 7.51
CA THR A 184 9.33 -2.96 7.30
C THR A 184 9.57 -2.47 5.89
N GLY A 185 10.49 -1.55 5.74
CA GLY A 185 10.93 -1.10 4.43
C GLY A 185 12.44 -1.09 4.31
N LYS A 186 12.92 -1.18 3.09
CA LYS A 186 14.35 -1.06 2.81
C LYS A 186 14.58 -0.33 1.49
N LEU A 187 15.64 0.46 1.45
CA LEU A 187 16.26 0.92 0.22
C LEU A 187 17.29 -0.13 -0.21
N VAL A 188 17.09 -0.73 -1.37
CA VAL A 188 18.04 -1.68 -1.92
C VAL A 188 19.12 -0.91 -2.66
N HIS A 189 20.38 -1.19 -2.38
CA HIS A 189 21.50 -0.79 -3.21
C HIS A 189 22.39 -2.01 -3.45
N GLU A 190 22.76 -2.21 -4.67
CA GLU A 190 23.44 -3.40 -5.17
C GLU A 190 24.98 -3.24 -5.22
N SER A 191 25.46 -2.11 -4.69
CA SER A 191 26.91 -1.80 -4.59
C SER A 191 27.47 -2.28 -3.26
#